data_a6d4342b5f990e01e930e0872fd991d1
#
_entry.id   a6d4342b5f990e01e930e0872fd991d1
#
_cell.length_a   1.000
_cell.length_b   1.000
_cell.length_c   1.000
_cell.angle_alpha   90.00
_cell.angle_beta   90.00
_cell.angle_gamma   90.00
#
_symmetry.space_group_name_H-M   'P 1'
#
loop_
_entity.id
_entity.type
_entity.pdbx_description
1 polymer ?
#
loop_
_entity_poly.entity_id
_entity_poly.type
_entity_poly.pdbx_seq_one_letter_code
_entity_poly.pdbx_strand_id
1 'polypeptide(L)'
;GKKAFRLSTVNVKNPPETGYVIGVPLLTPAGNVKQVVASSRPIFSLQALQEDFGKFLQEANALKSKEDNTRIFSDADSALMNSSRLIGRSDALKAIWHTLEKVAPSNGTILITGESGVGKEIVADEIYRMSSRSQKPFIKVNCASIPLTLLESELFGYEKGAFSGANINGKQGLFELANGGTLLLDEIGDMPIDLQAKLLRAIQNKEITRVGGTKKINLDIRFIAATNSNLREKIREGQFRQDLFYRLNVIPISIPPLRARKEDIQPLCKHFIEYYGKERGHQLMLTPSNYKILESHDWPGNVRELENVIEYLTICSSPSGSIDDSVIYGIMDIRQEDSYSFGNIRSLEDAVAAYERQLIESVLQSSRSLREAGTKLGINASTVSRKIKQYGIDYPHAR
;
A
#
# COMPACT_ATOMS: atom_id res chain seq x y z
N GLY A 1 7.22 16.31 10.13
CA GLY A 1 6.49 16.00 11.35
C GLY A 1 5.13 15.43 11.05
N LYS A 2 4.82 14.20 11.54
CA LYS A 2 3.51 13.57 11.33
C LYS A 2 2.44 14.38 12.06
N LYS A 3 1.52 15.00 11.30
CA LYS A 3 0.29 15.60 11.86
C LYS A 3 -0.71 14.46 12.06
N ALA A 4 -1.18 14.26 13.29
CA ALA A 4 -2.24 13.30 13.57
C ALA A 4 -3.59 14.03 13.68
N PHE A 5 -4.56 13.58 12.88
CA PHE A 5 -5.95 14.02 12.97
C PHE A 5 -6.73 13.04 13.85
N ARG A 6 -7.40 13.54 14.88
CA ARG A 6 -8.31 12.73 15.69
C ARG A 6 -9.60 13.48 15.94
N LEU A 7 -10.71 12.93 15.49
CA LEU A 7 -12.04 13.37 15.91
C LEU A 7 -12.30 12.85 17.32
N SER A 8 -12.54 13.74 18.26
CA SER A 8 -13.03 13.38 19.58
C SER A 8 -14.17 14.30 19.98
N THR A 9 -15.19 13.73 20.59
CA THR A 9 -16.26 14.46 21.25
C THR A 9 -15.71 15.07 22.55
N VAL A 10 -15.67 16.39 22.64
CA VAL A 10 -15.30 17.07 23.89
C VAL A 10 -16.57 17.63 24.49
N ASN A 11 -17.03 17.03 25.59
CA ASN A 11 -18.11 17.58 26.40
C ASN A 11 -17.57 18.76 27.22
N VAL A 12 -17.68 19.99 26.74
CA VAL A 12 -17.19 21.18 27.45
C VAL A 12 -18.33 22.06 27.94
N LYS A 13 -19.54 21.88 27.46
CA LYS A 13 -20.74 22.66 27.90
C LYS A 13 -22.05 21.86 27.70
N ASN A 14 -23.08 22.31 28.39
CA ASN A 14 -24.45 21.84 28.22
C ASN A 14 -25.23 22.82 27.32
N PRO A 15 -25.58 22.48 26.04
CA PRO A 15 -25.50 21.16 25.37
C PRO A 15 -24.08 20.80 24.90
N PRO A 16 -23.80 19.47 24.68
CA PRO A 16 -22.51 19.01 24.25
C PRO A 16 -22.21 19.45 22.81
N GLU A 17 -21.11 20.19 22.64
CA GLU A 17 -20.62 20.60 21.31
C GLU A 17 -19.62 19.58 20.77
N THR A 18 -19.83 19.16 19.54
CA THR A 18 -18.90 18.28 18.83
C THR A 18 -17.79 19.13 18.21
N GLY A 19 -16.55 18.82 18.50
CA GLY A 19 -15.39 19.53 17.98
C GLY A 19 -14.31 18.58 17.48
N TYR A 20 -13.35 19.09 16.74
CA TYR A 20 -12.15 18.37 16.36
C TYR A 20 -10.90 18.98 16.98
N VAL A 21 -9.90 18.13 17.22
CA VAL A 21 -8.62 18.53 17.79
C VAL A 21 -7.51 18.25 16.79
N ILE A 22 -6.73 19.27 16.48
CA ILE A 22 -5.51 19.15 15.68
C ILE A 22 -4.32 19.22 16.64
N GLY A 23 -3.53 18.15 16.74
CA GLY A 23 -2.29 18.13 17.51
C GLY A 23 -1.07 18.18 16.60
N VAL A 24 -0.16 19.15 16.84
CA VAL A 24 1.13 19.22 16.16
C VAL A 24 2.23 18.95 17.18
N PRO A 25 2.99 17.85 17.05
CA PRO A 25 4.10 17.58 17.96
C PRO A 25 5.27 18.53 17.66
N LEU A 26 5.80 19.16 18.70
CA LEU A 26 7.09 19.84 18.69
C LEU A 26 8.16 18.84 19.08
N LEU A 27 9.12 18.61 18.20
CA LEU A 27 10.19 17.65 18.40
C LEU A 27 11.45 18.34 18.97
N THR A 28 12.20 17.60 19.79
CA THR A 28 13.57 17.97 20.16
C THR A 28 14.50 17.79 18.96
N PRO A 29 15.74 18.35 18.97
CA PRO A 29 16.75 18.08 17.95
C PRO A 29 17.08 16.57 17.78
N ALA A 30 16.79 15.75 18.81
CA ALA A 30 16.97 14.29 18.81
C ALA A 30 15.72 13.54 18.31
N GLY A 31 14.68 14.23 17.77
CA GLY A 31 13.49 13.60 17.21
C GLY A 31 12.42 13.18 18.23
N ASN A 32 12.62 13.39 19.52
CA ASN A 32 11.65 13.04 20.54
C ASN A 32 10.58 14.13 20.69
N VAL A 33 9.32 13.74 20.95
CA VAL A 33 8.22 14.69 21.19
C VAL A 33 8.48 15.45 22.50
N LYS A 34 8.76 16.76 22.38
CA LYS A 34 8.94 17.65 23.52
C LYS A 34 7.61 18.18 24.06
N GLN A 35 6.70 18.48 23.16
CA GLN A 35 5.40 19.07 23.49
C GLN A 35 4.44 18.85 22.33
N VAL A 36 3.15 18.73 22.61
CA VAL A 36 2.10 18.72 21.59
C VAL A 36 1.31 20.01 21.73
N VAL A 37 1.30 20.83 20.69
CA VAL A 37 0.40 21.97 20.60
C VAL A 37 -0.90 21.48 20.00
N ALA A 38 -1.97 21.49 20.80
CA ALA A 38 -3.30 21.09 20.37
C ALA A 38 -4.21 22.32 20.22
N SER A 39 -4.89 22.44 19.09
CA SER A 39 -5.95 23.42 18.87
C SER A 39 -7.26 22.65 18.71
N SER A 40 -8.25 22.97 19.54
CA SER A 40 -9.62 22.44 19.42
C SER A 40 -10.51 23.48 18.78
N ARG A 41 -11.32 23.09 17.80
CA ARG A 41 -12.34 23.92 17.20
C ARG A 41 -13.70 23.22 17.26
N PRO A 42 -14.76 23.89 17.72
CA PRO A 42 -16.10 23.32 17.61
C PRO A 42 -16.50 23.20 16.15
N ILE A 43 -17.18 22.13 15.80
CA ILE A 43 -17.77 21.96 14.47
C ILE A 43 -19.05 22.81 14.42
N PHE A 44 -18.91 24.09 14.12
CA PHE A 44 -20.10 24.94 13.88
C PHE A 44 -20.71 24.73 12.50
N SER A 45 -19.98 24.11 11.57
CA SER A 45 -20.50 23.74 10.26
C SER A 45 -19.64 22.65 9.60
N LEU A 46 -20.27 21.78 8.83
CA LEU A 46 -19.62 20.82 7.92
C LEU A 46 -18.62 21.54 6.98
N GLN A 47 -18.82 22.79 6.74
CA GLN A 47 -18.10 23.71 5.89
C GLN A 47 -16.65 23.98 6.35
N ALA A 48 -16.42 24.22 7.65
CA ALA A 48 -15.06 24.43 8.16
C ALA A 48 -14.20 23.16 8.06
N LEU A 49 -14.82 21.99 8.26
CA LEU A 49 -14.16 20.71 8.09
C LEU A 49 -13.79 20.46 6.61
N GLN A 50 -14.65 20.84 5.68
CA GLN A 50 -14.43 20.71 4.22
C GLN A 50 -13.33 21.66 3.73
N GLU A 51 -13.28 22.91 4.21
CA GLU A 51 -12.23 23.86 3.84
C GLU A 51 -10.86 23.43 4.36
N ASP A 52 -10.78 22.97 5.61
CA ASP A 52 -9.54 22.50 6.22
C ASP A 52 -9.05 21.19 5.54
N PHE A 53 -9.97 20.29 5.16
CA PHE A 53 -9.64 19.08 4.42
C PHE A 53 -9.20 19.39 2.99
N GLY A 54 -9.85 20.35 2.31
CA GLY A 54 -9.45 20.81 0.99
C GLY A 54 -8.05 21.43 0.98
N LYS A 55 -7.72 22.27 1.96
CA LYS A 55 -6.37 22.83 2.14
C LYS A 55 -5.33 21.75 2.45
N PHE A 56 -5.69 20.79 3.32
CA PHE A 56 -4.82 19.66 3.62
C PHE A 56 -4.49 18.82 2.37
N LEU A 57 -5.48 18.53 1.52
CA LEU A 57 -5.27 17.83 0.25
C LEU A 57 -4.39 18.63 -0.71
N GLN A 58 -4.58 19.95 -0.81
CA GLN A 58 -3.74 20.82 -1.64
C GLN A 58 -2.30 20.90 -1.12
N GLU A 59 -2.10 21.04 0.18
CA GLU A 59 -0.76 21.05 0.81
C GLU A 59 -0.07 19.70 0.69
N ALA A 60 -0.78 18.60 0.90
CA ALA A 60 -0.24 17.24 0.74
C ALA A 60 0.19 16.96 -0.70
N ASN A 61 -0.61 17.41 -1.69
CA ASN A 61 -0.25 17.29 -3.10
C ASN A 61 0.89 18.24 -3.51
N ALA A 62 0.97 19.44 -2.94
CA ALA A 62 2.07 20.38 -3.19
C ALA A 62 3.40 19.95 -2.56
N LEU A 63 3.36 19.23 -1.42
CA LEU A 63 4.55 18.64 -0.80
C LEU A 63 5.06 17.44 -1.62
N LYS A 64 4.17 16.57 -2.11
CA LYS A 64 4.55 15.46 -3.01
C LYS A 64 5.21 15.96 -4.29
N SER A 65 4.74 17.05 -4.88
CA SER A 65 5.30 17.59 -6.13
C SER A 65 6.67 18.27 -5.98
N LYS A 66 7.09 18.64 -4.78
CA LYS A 66 8.42 19.24 -4.52
C LYS A 66 9.53 18.21 -4.26
N GLU A 67 9.20 16.99 -3.80
CA GLU A 67 10.18 15.92 -3.56
C GLU A 67 10.59 15.16 -4.83
N ASP A 68 9.85 15.34 -5.94
CA ASP A 68 9.98 14.54 -7.15
C ASP A 68 11.02 15.01 -8.17
N ASN A 69 11.77 16.09 -7.91
CA ASN A 69 12.63 16.71 -8.94
C ASN A 69 14.11 16.31 -8.92
N THR A 70 14.50 15.23 -8.24
CA THR A 70 15.94 14.86 -8.27
C THR A 70 16.10 13.34 -8.34
N ARG A 71 16.46 12.79 -9.52
CA ARG A 71 17.45 11.71 -9.68
C ARG A 71 17.70 11.29 -11.11
N ILE A 72 18.99 11.29 -11.45
CA ILE A 72 19.64 10.79 -12.68
C ILE A 72 20.23 9.41 -12.37
N PHE A 73 19.99 8.41 -13.22
CA PHE A 73 20.84 7.20 -13.34
C PHE A 73 20.88 6.69 -14.79
N SER A 74 22.05 6.16 -15.20
CA SER A 74 22.44 5.79 -16.54
C SER A 74 22.45 4.28 -16.78
N ASP A 75 21.92 3.83 -17.92
CA ASP A 75 22.46 2.91 -18.92
C ASP A 75 21.40 2.50 -19.95
N ALA A 76 21.79 2.34 -21.19
CA ALA A 76 20.97 2.56 -22.39
C ALA A 76 19.73 1.65 -22.62
N ASP A 77 19.60 0.48 -22.03
CA ASP A 77 18.33 -0.29 -22.02
C ASP A 77 17.48 -0.02 -20.77
N SER A 78 18.11 0.59 -19.77
CA SER A 78 17.52 1.12 -18.56
C SER A 78 17.02 2.57 -18.73
N ALA A 79 17.46 3.31 -19.72
CA ALA A 79 17.29 4.77 -19.80
C ALA A 79 15.81 5.21 -19.87
N LEU A 80 14.93 4.40 -20.45
CA LEU A 80 13.48 4.66 -20.50
C LEU A 80 12.77 4.25 -19.19
N MET A 81 13.22 3.20 -18.53
CA MET A 81 12.72 2.83 -17.19
C MET A 81 13.30 3.72 -16.08
N ASN A 82 14.47 4.32 -16.28
CA ASN A 82 15.17 5.11 -15.27
C ASN A 82 14.53 6.47 -14.96
N SER A 83 13.63 6.97 -15.80
CA SER A 83 12.78 8.13 -15.50
C SER A 83 11.41 7.74 -14.97
N SER A 84 11.12 6.44 -14.85
CA SER A 84 9.86 5.87 -14.44
C SER A 84 9.89 5.54 -12.94
N ARG A 85 8.76 5.77 -12.26
CA ARG A 85 8.54 5.28 -10.89
C ARG A 85 8.16 3.80 -10.82
N LEU A 86 7.95 3.14 -11.98
CA LEU A 86 7.70 1.72 -12.06
C LEU A 86 9.00 0.95 -11.91
N ILE A 87 9.21 0.36 -10.75
CA ILE A 87 10.43 -0.37 -10.41
C ILE A 87 10.18 -1.86 -10.54
N GLY A 88 11.00 -2.53 -11.33
CA GLY A 88 10.95 -3.97 -11.53
C GLY A 88 11.64 -4.38 -12.83
N ARG A 89 11.82 -5.70 -12.99
CA ARG A 89 12.46 -6.31 -14.16
C ARG A 89 11.67 -7.47 -14.76
N SER A 90 10.54 -7.81 -14.13
CA SER A 90 9.69 -8.91 -14.60
C SER A 90 9.11 -8.63 -15.99
N ASP A 91 8.90 -9.70 -16.76
CA ASP A 91 8.30 -9.57 -18.09
C ASP A 91 6.86 -9.07 -18.03
N ALA A 92 6.15 -9.36 -16.94
CA ALA A 92 4.84 -8.81 -16.69
C ALA A 92 4.87 -7.28 -16.58
N LEU A 93 5.84 -6.71 -15.85
CA LEU A 93 5.97 -5.26 -15.70
C LEU A 93 6.43 -4.60 -17.01
N LYS A 94 7.34 -5.24 -17.77
CA LYS A 94 7.74 -4.78 -19.11
C LYS A 94 6.54 -4.75 -20.07
N ALA A 95 5.69 -5.76 -20.07
CA ALA A 95 4.47 -5.79 -20.89
C ALA A 95 3.50 -4.66 -20.54
N ILE A 96 3.34 -4.37 -19.22
CA ILE A 96 2.58 -3.21 -18.77
C ILE A 96 3.20 -1.93 -19.31
N TRP A 97 4.51 -1.74 -19.17
CA TRP A 97 5.22 -0.57 -19.67
C TRP A 97 5.00 -0.35 -21.16
N HIS A 98 5.18 -1.34 -22.00
CA HIS A 98 4.90 -1.24 -23.45
C HIS A 98 3.44 -0.89 -23.75
N THR A 99 2.52 -1.35 -22.91
CA THR A 99 1.11 -0.95 -23.03
C THR A 99 0.95 0.53 -22.69
N LEU A 100 1.59 1.01 -21.62
CA LEU A 100 1.55 2.42 -21.21
C LEU A 100 2.07 3.34 -22.32
N GLU A 101 3.21 3.02 -22.93
CA GLU A 101 3.77 3.80 -24.04
C GLU A 101 2.78 4.00 -25.19
N LYS A 102 2.01 2.96 -25.51
CA LYS A 102 1.01 3.01 -26.60
C LYS A 102 -0.26 3.77 -26.23
N VAL A 103 -0.73 3.61 -24.97
CA VAL A 103 -2.04 4.13 -24.56
C VAL A 103 -1.99 5.50 -23.88
N ALA A 104 -0.83 5.88 -23.30
CA ALA A 104 -0.69 7.15 -22.61
C ALA A 104 -0.98 8.37 -23.50
N PRO A 105 -0.57 8.45 -24.77
CA PRO A 105 -0.90 9.56 -25.63
C PRO A 105 -2.39 9.65 -26.02
N SER A 106 -3.16 8.57 -25.87
CA SER A 106 -4.57 8.53 -26.23
C SER A 106 -5.46 9.23 -25.19
N ASN A 107 -6.67 9.63 -25.60
CA ASN A 107 -7.69 10.13 -24.66
C ASN A 107 -8.67 9.03 -24.19
N GLY A 108 -8.40 7.77 -24.48
CA GLY A 108 -9.24 6.64 -24.06
C GLY A 108 -9.31 6.51 -22.53
N THR A 109 -10.44 6.06 -22.04
CA THR A 109 -10.62 5.71 -20.62
C THR A 109 -9.78 4.46 -20.29
N ILE A 110 -9.06 4.49 -19.19
CA ILE A 110 -8.20 3.38 -18.75
C ILE A 110 -8.76 2.82 -17.44
N LEU A 111 -8.87 1.49 -17.37
CA LEU A 111 -9.23 0.79 -16.14
C LEU A 111 -8.04 -0.03 -15.65
N ILE A 112 -7.51 0.34 -14.48
CA ILE A 112 -6.39 -0.34 -13.82
C ILE A 112 -6.97 -1.29 -12.77
N THR A 113 -6.68 -2.58 -12.88
CA THR A 113 -7.12 -3.60 -11.92
C THR A 113 -5.92 -4.27 -11.28
N GLY A 114 -6.07 -4.67 -10.03
CA GLY A 114 -5.03 -5.40 -9.28
C GLY A 114 -5.25 -5.29 -7.78
N GLU A 115 -4.64 -6.20 -7.03
CA GLU A 115 -4.76 -6.24 -5.57
C GLU A 115 -4.34 -4.92 -4.90
N SER A 116 -4.70 -4.76 -3.62
CA SER A 116 -4.21 -3.61 -2.85
C SER A 116 -2.69 -3.63 -2.75
N GLY A 117 -2.05 -2.46 -2.85
CA GLY A 117 -0.60 -2.33 -2.72
C GLY A 117 0.24 -2.77 -3.92
N VAL A 118 -0.34 -3.16 -5.07
CA VAL A 118 0.43 -3.57 -6.27
C VAL A 118 1.07 -2.42 -7.05
N GLY A 119 0.68 -1.15 -6.78
CA GLY A 119 1.19 0.04 -7.46
C GLY A 119 0.23 0.64 -8.49
N LYS A 120 -1.10 0.47 -8.37
CA LYS A 120 -2.09 1.05 -9.30
C LYS A 120 -1.94 2.56 -9.46
N GLU A 121 -1.70 3.28 -8.36
CA GLU A 121 -1.50 4.74 -8.40
C GLU A 121 -0.24 5.13 -9.17
N ILE A 122 0.87 4.39 -9.01
CA ILE A 122 2.12 4.63 -9.74
C ILE A 122 1.89 4.45 -11.26
N VAL A 123 1.14 3.42 -11.65
CA VAL A 123 0.78 3.21 -13.07
C VAL A 123 -0.06 4.38 -13.60
N ALA A 124 -1.02 4.89 -12.81
CA ALA A 124 -1.81 6.06 -13.19
C ALA A 124 -0.95 7.32 -13.33
N ASP A 125 0.02 7.53 -12.44
CA ASP A 125 0.99 8.63 -12.51
C ASP A 125 1.81 8.56 -13.79
N GLU A 126 2.30 7.39 -14.18
CA GLU A 126 3.06 7.18 -15.40
C GLU A 126 2.20 7.42 -16.65
N ILE A 127 0.95 6.95 -16.69
CA ILE A 127 0.00 7.26 -17.76
C ILE A 127 -0.17 8.77 -17.93
N TYR A 128 -0.36 9.49 -16.82
CA TYR A 128 -0.48 10.95 -16.85
C TYR A 128 0.80 11.61 -17.35
N ARG A 129 1.96 11.24 -16.82
CA ARG A 129 3.27 11.77 -17.16
C ARG A 129 3.58 11.64 -18.65
N MET A 130 3.25 10.50 -19.24
CA MET A 130 3.48 10.18 -20.67
C MET A 130 2.37 10.69 -21.60
N SER A 131 1.33 11.33 -21.06
CA SER A 131 0.18 11.78 -21.83
C SER A 131 0.38 13.16 -22.45
N SER A 132 -0.44 13.49 -23.45
CA SER A 132 -0.55 14.84 -24.00
C SER A 132 -1.07 15.88 -23.00
N ARG A 133 -1.57 15.43 -21.85
CA ARG A 133 -2.13 16.26 -20.77
C ARG A 133 -1.20 16.35 -19.54
N SER A 134 0.08 15.97 -19.65
CA SER A 134 1.05 15.96 -18.54
C SER A 134 1.31 17.32 -17.89
N GLN A 135 0.95 18.44 -18.56
CA GLN A 135 1.04 19.79 -18.03
C GLN A 135 -0.34 20.38 -17.66
N LYS A 136 -1.38 19.56 -17.65
CA LYS A 136 -2.76 19.94 -17.34
C LYS A 136 -3.13 19.45 -15.93
N PRO A 137 -4.25 19.89 -15.34
CA PRO A 137 -4.65 19.40 -14.02
C PRO A 137 -4.72 17.87 -13.96
N PHE A 138 -4.16 17.29 -12.90
CA PHE A 138 -4.32 15.88 -12.56
C PHE A 138 -4.94 15.75 -11.18
N ILE A 139 -6.22 15.44 -11.15
CA ILE A 139 -6.97 15.28 -9.92
C ILE A 139 -7.09 13.79 -9.59
N LYS A 140 -6.72 13.43 -8.36
CA LYS A 140 -6.80 12.06 -7.85
C LYS A 140 -7.85 12.00 -6.77
N VAL A 141 -8.74 11.05 -6.86
CA VAL A 141 -9.84 10.83 -5.91
C VAL A 141 -9.88 9.36 -5.53
N ASN A 142 -9.73 9.08 -4.25
CA ASN A 142 -9.98 7.76 -3.72
C ASN A 142 -11.44 7.70 -3.22
N CYS A 143 -12.29 6.92 -3.91
CA CYS A 143 -13.72 6.86 -3.63
C CYS A 143 -14.03 6.25 -2.26
N ALA A 144 -13.16 5.39 -1.73
CA ALA A 144 -13.32 4.78 -0.41
C ALA A 144 -12.91 5.71 0.74
N SER A 145 -12.08 6.73 0.48
CA SER A 145 -11.58 7.63 1.53
C SER A 145 -12.54 8.77 1.90
N ILE A 146 -13.50 9.07 1.04
CA ILE A 146 -14.47 10.14 1.23
C ILE A 146 -15.75 9.56 1.83
N PRO A 147 -16.29 10.12 2.93
CA PRO A 147 -17.58 9.69 3.45
C PRO A 147 -18.67 9.69 2.38
N LEU A 148 -19.47 8.62 2.31
CA LEU A 148 -20.48 8.44 1.25
C LEU A 148 -21.46 9.62 1.12
N THR A 149 -21.79 10.24 2.25
CA THR A 149 -22.65 11.43 2.32
C THR A 149 -22.05 12.69 1.69
N LEU A 150 -20.72 12.72 1.55
CA LEU A 150 -20.00 13.86 0.99
C LEU A 150 -19.49 13.59 -0.43
N LEU A 151 -19.35 12.32 -0.80
CA LEU A 151 -18.75 11.92 -2.08
C LEU A 151 -19.42 12.58 -3.28
N GLU A 152 -20.75 12.67 -3.27
CA GLU A 152 -21.49 13.31 -4.33
C GLU A 152 -21.16 14.80 -4.45
N SER A 153 -21.21 15.53 -3.33
CA SER A 153 -20.94 16.97 -3.29
C SER A 153 -19.48 17.30 -3.59
N GLU A 154 -18.53 16.42 -3.23
CA GLU A 154 -17.12 16.58 -3.58
C GLU A 154 -16.89 16.35 -5.08
N LEU A 155 -17.44 15.28 -5.65
CA LEU A 155 -17.25 14.97 -7.06
C LEU A 155 -17.91 15.99 -7.99
N PHE A 156 -19.21 16.28 -7.78
CA PHE A 156 -20.04 17.06 -8.70
C PHE A 156 -20.20 18.52 -8.32
N GLY A 157 -19.80 18.89 -7.07
CA GLY A 157 -20.07 20.23 -6.53
C GLY A 157 -21.53 20.45 -6.15
N TYR A 158 -21.84 21.59 -5.60
CA TYR A 158 -23.21 21.95 -5.23
C TYR A 158 -23.48 23.43 -5.45
N GLU A 159 -24.75 23.74 -5.72
CA GLU A 159 -25.24 25.12 -5.84
C GLU A 159 -25.59 25.68 -4.45
N LYS A 160 -25.69 27.01 -4.38
CA LYS A 160 -26.16 27.73 -3.19
C LYS A 160 -27.47 27.14 -2.67
N GLY A 161 -27.49 26.77 -1.37
CA GLY A 161 -28.71 26.25 -0.73
C GLY A 161 -29.10 24.83 -1.10
N ALA A 162 -28.20 24.03 -1.70
CA ALA A 162 -28.48 22.66 -2.10
C ALA A 162 -28.86 21.74 -0.92
N PHE A 163 -28.36 22.03 0.28
CA PHE A 163 -28.68 21.33 1.53
C PHE A 163 -28.45 22.26 2.73
N SER A 164 -28.92 21.85 3.92
CA SER A 164 -28.69 22.61 5.16
C SER A 164 -27.20 22.57 5.52
N GLY A 165 -26.57 23.77 5.59
CA GLY A 165 -25.12 23.90 5.78
C GLY A 165 -24.30 24.03 4.49
N ALA A 166 -24.93 24.09 3.32
CA ALA A 166 -24.25 24.42 2.07
C ALA A 166 -23.69 25.86 2.10
N ASN A 167 -22.51 26.06 1.51
CA ASN A 167 -21.89 27.37 1.37
C ASN A 167 -22.81 28.33 0.59
N ILE A 168 -22.85 29.59 1.04
CA ILE A 168 -23.66 30.65 0.39
C ILE A 168 -23.28 30.87 -1.08
N ASN A 169 -22.03 30.55 -1.46
CA ASN A 169 -21.51 30.69 -2.82
C ASN A 169 -21.56 29.39 -3.64
N GLY A 170 -22.07 28.29 -3.07
CA GLY A 170 -21.90 26.95 -3.66
C GLY A 170 -20.46 26.46 -3.61
N LYS A 171 -20.17 25.31 -4.24
CA LYS A 171 -18.82 24.73 -4.33
C LYS A 171 -18.62 24.05 -5.68
N GLN A 172 -17.49 24.30 -6.31
CA GLN A 172 -17.05 23.54 -7.50
C GLN A 172 -16.70 22.12 -7.13
N GLY A 173 -17.08 21.16 -7.97
CA GLY A 173 -16.73 19.76 -7.80
C GLY A 173 -15.38 19.40 -8.40
N LEU A 174 -14.87 18.22 -8.01
CA LEU A 174 -13.58 17.70 -8.50
C LEU A 174 -13.61 17.47 -10.03
N PHE A 175 -14.77 17.18 -10.62
CA PHE A 175 -14.93 17.13 -12.08
C PHE A 175 -14.66 18.47 -12.73
N GLU A 176 -15.13 19.57 -12.16
CA GLU A 176 -14.87 20.90 -12.70
C GLU A 176 -13.39 21.27 -12.57
N LEU A 177 -12.76 20.91 -11.45
CA LEU A 177 -11.33 21.14 -11.21
C LEU A 177 -10.42 20.31 -12.14
N ALA A 178 -10.89 19.13 -12.58
CA ALA A 178 -10.19 18.28 -13.52
C ALA A 178 -10.38 18.69 -14.98
N ASN A 179 -11.22 19.71 -15.25
CA ASN A 179 -11.56 20.09 -16.61
C ASN A 179 -10.34 20.54 -17.43
N GLY A 180 -10.22 20.07 -18.65
CA GLY A 180 -9.05 20.22 -19.52
C GLY A 180 -7.88 19.27 -19.18
N GLY A 181 -8.00 18.47 -18.09
CA GLY A 181 -6.96 17.61 -17.56
C GLY A 181 -7.31 16.14 -17.50
N THR A 182 -6.88 15.49 -16.42
CA THR A 182 -7.07 14.06 -16.14
C THR A 182 -7.66 13.86 -14.74
N LEU A 183 -8.59 12.91 -14.60
CA LEU A 183 -9.18 12.51 -13.32
C LEU A 183 -8.89 11.03 -13.07
N LEU A 184 -8.23 10.73 -11.96
CA LEU A 184 -8.07 9.39 -11.43
C LEU A 184 -9.16 9.13 -10.40
N LEU A 185 -9.98 8.10 -10.64
CA LEU A 185 -10.95 7.56 -9.69
C LEU A 185 -10.40 6.25 -9.13
N ASP A 186 -9.77 6.32 -7.97
CA ASP A 186 -9.24 5.14 -7.29
C ASP A 186 -10.31 4.48 -6.44
N GLU A 187 -10.24 3.16 -6.33
CA GLU A 187 -11.23 2.28 -5.68
C GLU A 187 -12.67 2.53 -6.21
N ILE A 188 -12.78 2.62 -7.55
CA ILE A 188 -14.06 2.88 -8.23
C ILE A 188 -15.13 1.83 -7.92
N GLY A 189 -14.70 0.60 -7.57
CA GLY A 189 -15.59 -0.48 -7.18
C GLY A 189 -16.41 -0.21 -5.91
N ASP A 190 -15.97 0.75 -5.08
CA ASP A 190 -16.64 1.11 -3.83
C ASP A 190 -17.57 2.33 -3.96
N MET A 191 -17.72 2.83 -5.19
CA MET A 191 -18.66 3.94 -5.48
C MET A 191 -20.10 3.47 -5.33
N PRO A 192 -20.97 4.21 -4.61
CA PRO A 192 -22.41 3.90 -4.51
C PRO A 192 -23.09 3.83 -5.86
N ILE A 193 -24.06 2.92 -6.01
CA ILE A 193 -24.77 2.64 -7.27
C ILE A 193 -25.45 3.89 -7.85
N ASP A 194 -25.98 4.77 -7.01
CA ASP A 194 -26.62 6.01 -7.44
C ASP A 194 -25.63 6.99 -8.05
N LEU A 195 -24.40 7.06 -7.52
CA LEU A 195 -23.33 7.91 -8.05
C LEU A 195 -22.74 7.35 -9.33
N GLN A 196 -22.74 6.02 -9.50
CA GLN A 196 -22.32 5.38 -10.74
C GLN A 196 -23.16 5.84 -11.93
N ALA A 197 -24.47 6.08 -11.74
CA ALA A 197 -25.34 6.61 -12.80
C ALA A 197 -24.96 8.04 -13.22
N LYS A 198 -24.55 8.88 -12.26
CA LYS A 198 -24.08 10.25 -12.53
C LYS A 198 -22.71 10.24 -13.20
N LEU A 199 -21.79 9.38 -12.74
CA LEU A 199 -20.49 9.18 -13.36
C LEU A 199 -20.63 8.72 -14.81
N LEU A 200 -21.54 7.78 -15.09
CA LEU A 200 -21.82 7.32 -16.45
C LEU A 200 -22.19 8.49 -17.37
N ARG A 201 -23.08 9.38 -16.92
CA ARG A 201 -23.46 10.59 -17.69
C ARG A 201 -22.26 11.50 -17.92
N ALA A 202 -21.42 11.71 -16.91
CA ALA A 202 -20.22 12.54 -17.03
C ALA A 202 -19.25 11.98 -18.10
N ILE A 203 -19.07 10.64 -18.17
CA ILE A 203 -18.19 9.99 -19.14
C ILE A 203 -18.79 10.00 -20.54
N GLN A 204 -20.11 9.71 -20.67
CA GLN A 204 -20.78 9.57 -21.97
C GLN A 204 -21.08 10.90 -22.62
N ASN A 205 -21.70 11.80 -21.86
CA ASN A 205 -22.21 13.08 -22.37
C ASN A 205 -21.18 14.20 -22.23
N LYS A 206 -20.10 13.95 -21.49
CA LYS A 206 -19.07 14.96 -21.14
C LYS A 206 -19.70 16.20 -20.48
N GLU A 207 -20.72 15.99 -19.65
CA GLU A 207 -21.39 17.03 -18.90
C GLU A 207 -21.77 16.57 -17.50
N ILE A 208 -21.81 17.50 -16.57
CA ILE A 208 -22.32 17.28 -15.21
C ILE A 208 -23.30 18.37 -14.83
N THR A 209 -24.01 18.12 -13.73
CA THR A 209 -24.86 19.12 -13.05
C THR A 209 -24.49 19.10 -11.57
N ARG A 210 -24.33 20.26 -10.96
CA ARG A 210 -24.11 20.38 -9.51
C ARG A 210 -25.31 19.90 -8.71
N VAL A 211 -25.06 19.44 -7.49
CA VAL A 211 -26.11 19.04 -6.56
C VAL A 211 -27.02 20.27 -6.28
N GLY A 212 -28.34 20.07 -6.39
CA GLY A 212 -29.31 21.14 -6.25
C GLY A 212 -29.40 22.11 -7.44
N GLY A 213 -28.58 21.94 -8.48
CA GLY A 213 -28.58 22.76 -9.68
C GLY A 213 -29.24 22.09 -10.87
N THR A 214 -29.51 22.90 -11.91
CA THR A 214 -30.04 22.43 -13.21
C THR A 214 -29.14 22.77 -14.40
N LYS A 215 -28.12 23.62 -14.14
CA LYS A 215 -27.18 24.06 -15.18
C LYS A 215 -26.24 22.93 -15.56
N LYS A 216 -26.18 22.63 -16.86
CA LYS A 216 -25.21 21.70 -17.43
C LYS A 216 -23.85 22.36 -17.55
N ILE A 217 -22.81 21.65 -17.15
CA ILE A 217 -21.41 22.06 -17.21
C ILE A 217 -20.68 21.08 -18.11
N ASN A 218 -20.18 21.55 -19.24
CA ASN A 218 -19.42 20.72 -20.17
C ASN A 218 -18.02 20.42 -19.63
N LEU A 219 -17.56 19.20 -19.88
CA LEU A 219 -16.28 18.67 -19.37
C LEU A 219 -15.42 18.16 -20.53
N ASP A 220 -14.13 18.47 -20.47
CA ASP A 220 -13.09 17.83 -21.26
C ASP A 220 -12.10 17.12 -20.31
N ILE A 221 -12.45 15.93 -19.87
CA ILE A 221 -11.66 15.17 -18.90
C ILE A 221 -11.23 13.83 -19.50
N ARG A 222 -9.95 13.48 -19.31
CA ARG A 222 -9.48 12.12 -19.48
C ARG A 222 -9.70 11.33 -18.20
N PHE A 223 -10.34 10.17 -18.27
CA PHE A 223 -10.65 9.33 -17.12
C PHE A 223 -9.67 8.18 -16.99
N ILE A 224 -9.13 7.99 -15.79
CA ILE A 224 -8.41 6.80 -15.35
C ILE A 224 -9.18 6.27 -14.14
N ALA A 225 -9.56 5.01 -14.15
CA ALA A 225 -10.21 4.34 -13.03
C ALA A 225 -9.30 3.24 -12.49
N ALA A 226 -9.25 3.05 -11.18
CA ALA A 226 -8.50 1.99 -10.55
C ALA A 226 -9.36 1.26 -9.51
N THR A 227 -9.14 -0.05 -9.33
CA THR A 227 -9.83 -0.84 -8.32
C THR A 227 -9.09 -2.13 -7.98
N ASN A 228 -9.23 -2.59 -6.75
CA ASN A 228 -8.85 -3.92 -6.30
C ASN A 228 -10.02 -4.92 -6.38
N SER A 229 -11.25 -4.43 -6.58
CA SER A 229 -12.47 -5.25 -6.59
C SER A 229 -12.68 -5.97 -7.92
N ASN A 230 -13.27 -7.17 -7.86
CA ASN A 230 -13.77 -7.87 -9.03
C ASN A 230 -15.09 -7.22 -9.53
N LEU A 231 -14.98 -6.26 -10.45
CA LEU A 231 -16.16 -5.54 -10.95
C LEU A 231 -17.19 -6.47 -11.63
N ARG A 232 -16.77 -7.57 -12.25
CA ARG A 232 -17.70 -8.52 -12.86
C ARG A 232 -18.55 -9.24 -11.82
N GLU A 233 -17.99 -9.50 -10.66
CA GLU A 233 -18.69 -10.08 -9.52
C GLU A 233 -19.66 -9.08 -8.91
N LYS A 234 -19.21 -7.83 -8.67
CA LYS A 234 -20.05 -6.72 -8.22
C LYS A 234 -21.23 -6.43 -9.19
N ILE A 235 -21.04 -6.63 -10.50
CA ILE A 235 -22.15 -6.52 -11.48
C ILE A 235 -23.17 -7.63 -11.24
N ARG A 236 -22.75 -8.88 -11.04
CA ARG A 236 -23.68 -10.00 -10.75
C ARG A 236 -24.46 -9.80 -9.46
N GLU A 237 -23.84 -9.17 -8.47
CA GLU A 237 -24.45 -8.84 -7.18
C GLU A 237 -25.31 -7.55 -7.21
N GLY A 238 -25.39 -6.85 -8.35
CA GLY A 238 -26.13 -5.60 -8.47
C GLY A 238 -25.47 -4.40 -7.78
N GLN A 239 -24.22 -4.51 -7.34
CA GLN A 239 -23.47 -3.46 -6.67
C GLN A 239 -22.71 -2.55 -7.64
N PHE A 240 -22.55 -2.97 -8.89
CA PHE A 240 -21.91 -2.19 -9.94
C PHE A 240 -22.69 -2.25 -11.24
N ARG A 241 -22.83 -1.12 -11.94
CA ARG A 241 -23.58 -1.03 -13.18
C ARG A 241 -22.78 -1.59 -14.35
N GLN A 242 -23.42 -2.44 -15.14
CA GLN A 242 -22.80 -3.04 -16.32
C GLN A 242 -22.49 -2.00 -17.42
N ASP A 243 -23.34 -1.00 -17.59
CA ASP A 243 -23.16 0.06 -18.59
C ASP A 243 -21.94 0.95 -18.26
N LEU A 244 -21.75 1.27 -16.98
CA LEU A 244 -20.56 2.00 -16.51
C LEU A 244 -19.30 1.16 -16.72
N PHE A 245 -19.33 -0.14 -16.38
CA PHE A 245 -18.18 -1.03 -16.58
C PHE A 245 -17.67 -0.99 -18.03
N TYR A 246 -18.54 -1.09 -19.03
CA TYR A 246 -18.11 -1.04 -20.44
C TYR A 246 -17.57 0.32 -20.87
N ARG A 247 -17.96 1.41 -20.21
CA ARG A 247 -17.41 2.74 -20.48
C ARG A 247 -16.08 3.00 -19.79
N LEU A 248 -15.83 2.37 -18.65
CA LEU A 248 -14.55 2.43 -17.96
C LEU A 248 -13.52 1.46 -18.57
N ASN A 249 -13.96 0.27 -18.97
CA ASN A 249 -13.11 -0.81 -19.45
C ASN A 249 -12.80 -0.73 -20.95
N VAL A 250 -12.44 0.45 -21.45
CA VAL A 250 -12.02 0.65 -22.83
C VAL A 250 -10.58 0.15 -23.04
N ILE A 251 -9.70 0.52 -22.11
CA ILE A 251 -8.30 0.07 -22.12
C ILE A 251 -8.04 -0.59 -20.75
N PRO A 252 -8.09 -1.93 -20.68
CA PRO A 252 -7.79 -2.63 -19.43
C PRO A 252 -6.30 -2.75 -19.19
N ILE A 253 -5.85 -2.46 -17.97
CA ILE A 253 -4.50 -2.73 -17.49
C ILE A 253 -4.62 -3.53 -16.19
N SER A 254 -4.10 -4.76 -16.20
CA SER A 254 -4.11 -5.62 -15.01
C SER A 254 -2.70 -5.73 -14.44
N ILE A 255 -2.52 -5.35 -13.17
CA ILE A 255 -1.24 -5.44 -12.49
C ILE A 255 -1.22 -6.74 -11.68
N PRO A 256 -0.29 -7.66 -11.96
CA PRO A 256 -0.20 -8.90 -11.21
C PRO A 256 0.28 -8.65 -9.78
N PRO A 257 -0.13 -9.50 -8.80
CA PRO A 257 0.36 -9.45 -7.44
C PRO A 257 1.87 -9.73 -7.38
N LEU A 258 2.53 -9.28 -6.31
CA LEU A 258 3.98 -9.37 -6.17
C LEU A 258 4.47 -10.82 -6.18
N ARG A 259 3.70 -11.77 -5.61
CA ARG A 259 3.98 -13.22 -5.66
C ARG A 259 4.06 -13.81 -7.07
N ALA A 260 3.42 -13.17 -8.05
CA ALA A 260 3.48 -13.58 -9.47
C ALA A 260 4.62 -12.89 -10.26
N ARG A 261 5.40 -12.00 -9.60
CA ARG A 261 6.53 -11.27 -10.19
C ARG A 261 7.67 -11.14 -9.19
N LYS A 262 8.09 -12.28 -8.62
CA LYS A 262 9.11 -12.34 -7.56
C LYS A 262 10.45 -11.72 -7.97
N GLU A 263 10.75 -11.69 -9.26
CA GLU A 263 11.95 -11.03 -9.80
C GLU A 263 11.98 -9.52 -9.49
N ASP A 264 10.84 -8.90 -9.21
CA ASP A 264 10.76 -7.47 -8.88
C ASP A 264 11.08 -7.18 -7.40
N ILE A 265 11.12 -8.21 -6.54
CA ILE A 265 11.39 -8.05 -5.10
C ILE A 265 12.77 -7.43 -4.88
N GLN A 266 13.82 -7.95 -5.52
CA GLN A 266 15.17 -7.42 -5.35
C GLN A 266 15.32 -5.95 -5.78
N PRO A 267 14.86 -5.53 -6.99
CA PRO A 267 14.88 -4.13 -7.39
C PRO A 267 14.11 -3.21 -6.44
N LEU A 268 12.92 -3.66 -5.97
CA LEU A 268 12.11 -2.91 -5.02
C LEU A 268 12.82 -2.77 -3.67
N CYS A 269 13.39 -3.84 -3.13
CA CYS A 269 14.19 -3.78 -1.90
C CYS A 269 15.32 -2.77 -2.02
N LYS A 270 16.10 -2.81 -3.11
CA LYS A 270 17.19 -1.87 -3.35
C LYS A 270 16.71 -0.43 -3.34
N HIS A 271 15.59 -0.16 -4.03
CA HIS A 271 15.01 1.16 -4.07
C HIS A 271 14.59 1.67 -2.67
N PHE A 272 13.88 0.85 -1.89
CA PHE A 272 13.44 1.22 -0.55
C PHE A 272 14.61 1.39 0.41
N ILE A 273 15.64 0.51 0.33
CA ILE A 273 16.85 0.65 1.12
C ILE A 273 17.57 1.96 0.84
N GLU A 274 17.69 2.35 -0.44
CA GLU A 274 18.26 3.64 -0.81
C GLU A 274 17.42 4.82 -0.33
N TYR A 275 16.10 4.71 -0.42
CA TYR A 275 15.18 5.75 0.02
C TYR A 275 15.27 5.99 1.53
N TYR A 276 15.09 4.94 2.34
CA TYR A 276 15.11 5.06 3.80
C TYR A 276 16.52 5.22 4.38
N GLY A 277 17.54 4.65 3.74
CA GLY A 277 18.94 4.77 4.18
C GLY A 277 19.47 6.20 4.12
N LYS A 278 18.99 7.04 3.18
CA LYS A 278 19.37 8.45 3.08
C LYS A 278 18.93 9.29 4.29
N GLU A 279 17.78 8.98 4.85
CA GLU A 279 17.27 9.70 6.02
C GLU A 279 18.04 9.35 7.30
N ARG A 280 18.66 8.17 7.35
CA ARG A 280 19.26 7.61 8.58
C ARG A 280 20.77 7.63 8.62
N GLY A 281 21.45 7.92 7.49
CA GLY A 281 22.91 7.99 7.42
C GLY A 281 23.60 6.61 7.42
N HIS A 282 22.86 5.50 7.36
CA HIS A 282 23.38 4.16 7.10
C HIS A 282 22.46 3.37 6.19
N GLN A 283 23.01 2.42 5.45
CA GLN A 283 22.26 1.59 4.52
C GLN A 283 22.12 0.17 5.07
N LEU A 284 20.89 -0.36 5.02
CA LEU A 284 20.64 -1.78 5.25
C LEU A 284 21.34 -2.62 4.18
N MET A 285 22.07 -3.65 4.60
CA MET A 285 22.73 -4.62 3.72
C MET A 285 22.01 -5.97 3.82
N LEU A 286 21.25 -6.32 2.79
CA LEU A 286 20.60 -7.63 2.70
C LEU A 286 21.56 -8.66 2.11
N THR A 287 21.70 -9.79 2.81
CA THR A 287 22.48 -10.95 2.36
C THR A 287 21.67 -11.76 1.32
N PRO A 288 22.32 -12.65 0.55
CA PRO A 288 21.60 -13.59 -0.32
C PRO A 288 20.59 -14.47 0.43
N SER A 289 20.82 -14.79 1.70
CA SER A 289 19.89 -15.51 2.58
C SER A 289 18.65 -14.66 2.85
N ASN A 290 18.83 -13.39 3.23
CA ASN A 290 17.72 -12.47 3.44
C ASN A 290 16.82 -12.33 2.21
N TYR A 291 17.40 -12.22 1.00
CA TYR A 291 16.62 -12.16 -0.24
C TYR A 291 15.82 -13.43 -0.49
N LYS A 292 16.37 -14.63 -0.21
CA LYS A 292 15.62 -15.89 -0.33
C LYS A 292 14.40 -15.93 0.57
N ILE A 293 14.53 -15.43 1.81
CA ILE A 293 13.41 -15.34 2.76
C ILE A 293 12.35 -14.40 2.20
N LEU A 294 12.73 -13.21 1.75
CA LEU A 294 11.81 -12.22 1.16
C LEU A 294 11.11 -12.77 -0.10
N GLU A 295 11.81 -13.51 -0.96
CA GLU A 295 11.27 -14.13 -2.17
C GLU A 295 10.35 -15.34 -1.88
N SER A 296 10.48 -15.97 -0.71
CA SER A 296 9.63 -17.09 -0.31
C SER A 296 8.24 -16.68 0.14
N HIS A 297 8.07 -15.44 0.58
CA HIS A 297 6.81 -14.90 1.09
C HIS A 297 5.81 -14.58 -0.03
N ASP A 298 4.51 -14.68 0.27
CA ASP A 298 3.43 -14.46 -0.69
C ASP A 298 2.98 -13.00 -0.84
N TRP A 299 3.41 -12.14 0.07
CA TRP A 299 3.16 -10.69 0.04
C TRP A 299 1.67 -10.34 -0.16
N PRO A 300 0.78 -10.68 0.78
CA PRO A 300 -0.65 -10.36 0.66
C PRO A 300 -0.91 -8.84 0.56
N GLY A 301 -0.09 -8.00 1.18
CA GLY A 301 -0.09 -6.54 1.03
C GLY A 301 0.76 -6.03 -0.13
N ASN A 302 1.33 -6.92 -0.95
CA ASN A 302 2.11 -6.62 -2.15
C ASN A 302 3.30 -5.67 -1.90
N VAL A 303 3.51 -4.67 -2.76
CA VAL A 303 4.63 -3.71 -2.68
C VAL A 303 4.53 -2.84 -1.43
N ARG A 304 3.32 -2.51 -0.98
CA ARG A 304 3.14 -1.71 0.25
C ARG A 304 3.60 -2.46 1.50
N GLU A 305 3.36 -3.75 1.56
CA GLU A 305 3.86 -4.60 2.65
C GLU A 305 5.38 -4.73 2.61
N LEU A 306 5.94 -4.99 1.41
CA LEU A 306 7.39 -5.04 1.21
C LEU A 306 8.07 -3.73 1.62
N GLU A 307 7.51 -2.58 1.24
CA GLU A 307 7.98 -1.25 1.63
C GLU A 307 8.04 -1.10 3.15
N ASN A 308 6.95 -1.44 3.86
CA ASN A 308 6.87 -1.38 5.31
C ASN A 308 7.90 -2.31 5.98
N VAL A 309 8.08 -3.52 5.45
CA VAL A 309 9.08 -4.47 5.94
C VAL A 309 10.50 -3.90 5.78
N ILE A 310 10.85 -3.38 4.61
CA ILE A 310 12.18 -2.79 4.37
C ILE A 310 12.39 -1.53 5.23
N GLU A 311 11.38 -0.68 5.40
CA GLU A 311 11.46 0.46 6.34
C GLU A 311 11.80 -0.03 7.74
N TYR A 312 11.07 -1.04 8.24
CA TYR A 312 11.30 -1.59 9.58
C TYR A 312 12.70 -2.23 9.70
N LEU A 313 13.12 -3.05 8.73
CA LEU A 313 14.45 -3.65 8.71
C LEU A 313 15.56 -2.58 8.73
N THR A 314 15.37 -1.47 8.00
CA THR A 314 16.30 -0.33 8.02
C THR A 314 16.36 0.32 9.41
N ILE A 315 15.24 0.34 10.14
CA ILE A 315 15.17 0.84 11.52
C ILE A 315 15.93 -0.08 12.49
N CYS A 316 15.77 -1.39 12.34
CA CYS A 316 16.31 -2.40 13.23
C CYS A 316 17.74 -2.84 12.87
N SER A 317 18.28 -2.42 11.72
CA SER A 317 19.62 -2.78 11.30
C SER A 317 20.68 -2.18 12.22
N SER A 318 21.80 -2.90 12.40
CA SER A 318 22.96 -2.42 13.13
C SER A 318 23.58 -1.18 12.43
N PRO A 319 24.44 -0.41 13.11
CA PRO A 319 25.18 0.68 12.46
C PRO A 319 26.02 0.23 11.26
N SER A 320 26.41 -1.05 11.20
CA SER A 320 27.07 -1.67 10.03
C SER A 320 26.11 -2.03 8.90
N GLY A 321 24.80 -1.85 9.10
CA GLY A 321 23.76 -2.19 8.13
C GLY A 321 23.35 -3.66 8.10
N SER A 322 23.95 -4.52 8.94
CA SER A 322 23.62 -5.94 8.97
C SER A 322 22.32 -6.23 9.72
N ILE A 323 21.58 -7.23 9.25
CA ILE A 323 20.37 -7.73 9.87
C ILE A 323 20.39 -9.27 9.94
N ASP A 324 19.89 -9.82 11.04
CA ASP A 324 19.78 -11.26 11.24
C ASP A 324 18.53 -11.83 10.57
N ASP A 325 18.62 -13.03 10.00
CA ASP A 325 17.49 -13.72 9.35
C ASP A 325 16.30 -13.88 10.30
N SER A 326 16.56 -14.10 11.61
CA SER A 326 15.51 -14.24 12.63
C SER A 326 14.63 -13.01 12.77
N VAL A 327 15.16 -11.81 12.55
CA VAL A 327 14.40 -10.56 12.57
C VAL A 327 13.41 -10.52 11.40
N ILE A 328 13.84 -10.96 10.20
CA ILE A 328 13.00 -10.99 9.02
C ILE A 328 11.84 -12.00 9.22
N TYR A 329 12.15 -13.21 9.71
CA TYR A 329 11.14 -14.21 10.03
C TYR A 329 10.11 -13.69 11.05
N GLY A 330 10.58 -13.02 12.10
CA GLY A 330 9.71 -12.47 13.14
C GLY A 330 8.74 -11.39 12.66
N ILE A 331 9.16 -10.55 11.69
CA ILE A 331 8.33 -9.47 11.15
C ILE A 331 7.28 -10.00 10.18
N MET A 332 7.67 -10.97 9.37
CA MET A 332 6.83 -11.49 8.30
C MET A 332 5.83 -12.53 8.83
N ASP A 333 5.79 -12.78 10.17
CA ASP A 333 5.04 -13.85 10.82
C ASP A 333 5.20 -15.19 10.07
N ILE A 334 6.30 -15.29 9.36
CA ILE A 334 6.72 -16.56 8.80
C ILE A 334 7.18 -17.36 10.02
N ARG A 335 6.29 -18.18 10.56
CA ARG A 335 6.76 -19.26 11.42
C ARG A 335 7.90 -19.90 10.64
N GLN A 336 9.10 -19.97 11.22
CA GLN A 336 10.03 -20.98 10.80
C GLN A 336 9.23 -22.28 10.90
N GLU A 337 8.55 -22.62 9.84
CA GLU A 337 8.31 -24.01 9.54
C GLU A 337 9.74 -24.54 9.41
N ASP A 338 10.26 -25.01 10.53
CA ASP A 338 11.28 -26.06 10.48
C ASP A 338 10.79 -26.90 9.32
N SER A 339 11.57 -26.93 8.25
CA SER A 339 11.19 -27.58 7.01
C SER A 339 10.98 -29.06 7.31
N TYR A 340 9.86 -29.35 7.96
CA TYR A 340 9.32 -30.68 8.01
C TYR A 340 8.85 -30.97 6.59
N SER A 341 9.80 -31.42 5.79
CA SER A 341 9.51 -32.09 4.55
C SER A 341 8.74 -33.36 4.92
N PHE A 342 7.42 -33.20 5.12
CA PHE A 342 6.52 -34.34 5.31
C PHE A 342 6.41 -35.23 4.07
N GLY A 343 7.19 -34.95 3.01
CA GLY A 343 7.12 -35.65 1.75
C GLY A 343 7.40 -37.14 1.80
N ASN A 344 7.98 -37.66 2.90
CA ASN A 344 8.27 -39.07 3.08
C ASN A 344 7.73 -39.70 4.38
N ILE A 345 6.91 -38.97 5.13
CA ILE A 345 6.33 -39.51 6.38
C ILE A 345 5.15 -40.42 6.03
N ARG A 346 5.32 -41.71 6.34
CA ARG A 346 4.30 -42.78 6.06
C ARG A 346 3.40 -43.04 7.27
N SER A 347 3.79 -42.61 8.47
CA SER A 347 3.03 -42.84 9.69
C SER A 347 3.24 -41.72 10.73
N LEU A 348 2.33 -41.62 11.70
CA LEU A 348 2.49 -40.70 12.86
C LEU A 348 3.78 -41.03 13.65
N GLU A 349 4.16 -42.31 13.71
CA GLU A 349 5.38 -42.74 14.38
C GLU A 349 6.62 -42.19 13.70
N ASP A 350 6.66 -42.18 12.37
CA ASP A 350 7.76 -41.60 11.59
C ASP A 350 7.85 -40.07 11.80
N ALA A 351 6.71 -39.38 11.90
CA ALA A 351 6.66 -37.97 12.18
C ALA A 351 7.21 -37.62 13.57
N VAL A 352 6.80 -38.38 14.57
CA VAL A 352 7.27 -38.20 15.96
C VAL A 352 8.76 -38.52 16.06
N ALA A 353 9.23 -39.57 15.40
CA ALA A 353 10.62 -39.96 15.39
C ALA A 353 11.51 -38.90 14.73
N ALA A 354 11.07 -38.31 13.62
CA ALA A 354 11.76 -37.22 12.94
C ALA A 354 11.86 -35.96 13.82
N TYR A 355 10.79 -35.59 14.50
CA TYR A 355 10.76 -34.45 15.44
C TYR A 355 11.67 -34.67 16.64
N GLU A 356 11.59 -35.85 17.28
CA GLU A 356 12.47 -36.19 18.39
C GLU A 356 13.95 -36.16 18.00
N ARG A 357 14.30 -36.70 16.82
CA ARG A 357 15.65 -36.67 16.30
C ARG A 357 16.17 -35.24 16.23
N GLN A 358 15.44 -34.37 15.56
CA GLN A 358 15.84 -32.98 15.35
C GLN A 358 15.95 -32.19 16.66
N LEU A 359 15.00 -32.37 17.59
CA LEU A 359 15.06 -31.78 18.91
C LEU A 359 16.31 -32.19 19.70
N ILE A 360 16.64 -33.49 19.64
CA ILE A 360 17.85 -34.02 20.28
C ILE A 360 19.11 -33.45 19.63
N GLU A 361 19.18 -33.42 18.30
CA GLU A 361 20.32 -32.86 17.53
C GLU A 361 20.54 -31.38 17.90
N SER A 362 19.49 -30.54 17.91
CA SER A 362 19.59 -29.11 18.26
C SER A 362 20.07 -28.87 19.68
N VAL A 363 19.57 -29.69 20.65
CA VAL A 363 20.00 -29.55 22.05
C VAL A 363 21.43 -30.06 22.26
N LEU A 364 21.85 -31.10 21.53
CA LEU A 364 23.24 -31.60 21.59
C LEU A 364 24.26 -30.58 21.06
N GLN A 365 23.93 -29.87 19.98
CA GLN A 365 24.76 -28.78 19.45
C GLN A 365 24.98 -27.65 20.45
N SER A 366 23.98 -27.37 21.30
CA SER A 366 24.05 -26.31 22.33
C SER A 366 24.48 -26.80 23.70
N SER A 367 24.88 -28.07 23.87
CA SER A 367 25.22 -28.70 25.15
C SER A 367 26.65 -29.27 25.17
N ARG A 368 27.36 -29.07 26.29
CA ARG A 368 28.74 -29.55 26.48
C ARG A 368 28.85 -31.01 26.92
N SER A 369 27.73 -31.60 27.34
CA SER A 369 27.69 -33.00 27.81
C SER A 369 26.29 -33.61 27.67
N LEU A 370 26.21 -34.94 27.61
CA LEU A 370 24.91 -35.67 27.59
C LEU A 370 24.08 -35.42 28.85
N ARG A 371 24.72 -35.09 29.99
CA ARG A 371 24.01 -34.76 31.23
C ARG A 371 23.34 -33.40 31.14
N GLU A 372 24.01 -32.43 30.55
CA GLU A 372 23.42 -31.10 30.26
C GLU A 372 22.28 -31.20 29.24
N ALA A 373 22.50 -31.96 28.16
CA ALA A 373 21.44 -32.19 27.16
C ALA A 373 20.22 -32.88 27.78
N GLY A 374 20.42 -33.85 28.65
CA GLY A 374 19.35 -34.51 29.39
C GLY A 374 18.54 -33.54 30.27
N THR A 375 19.25 -32.65 30.97
CA THR A 375 18.63 -31.61 31.80
C THR A 375 17.77 -30.66 30.96
N LYS A 376 18.27 -30.20 29.80
CA LYS A 376 17.53 -29.33 28.87
C LYS A 376 16.31 -30.01 28.25
N LEU A 377 16.40 -31.30 27.97
CA LEU A 377 15.32 -32.11 27.40
C LEU A 377 14.34 -32.66 28.46
N GLY A 378 14.60 -32.47 29.74
CA GLY A 378 13.78 -33.02 30.82
C GLY A 378 13.85 -34.55 30.92
N ILE A 379 14.91 -35.23 30.43
CA ILE A 379 15.10 -36.68 30.45
C ILE A 379 16.49 -37.06 30.97
N ASN A 380 16.67 -38.32 31.33
CA ASN A 380 17.97 -38.80 31.85
C ASN A 380 19.01 -38.90 30.73
N ALA A 381 20.29 -38.68 31.08
CA ALA A 381 21.42 -38.80 30.14
C ALA A 381 21.48 -40.18 29.42
N SER A 382 21.13 -41.24 30.15
CA SER A 382 21.01 -42.59 29.58
C SER A 382 19.95 -42.70 28.49
N THR A 383 18.82 -42.00 28.68
CA THR A 383 17.74 -41.93 27.66
C THR A 383 18.19 -41.16 26.44
N VAL A 384 18.92 -40.02 26.61
CA VAL A 384 19.54 -39.27 25.50
C VAL A 384 20.48 -40.17 24.73
N SER A 385 21.40 -40.88 25.40
CA SER A 385 22.36 -41.80 24.78
C SER A 385 21.68 -42.92 23.99
N ARG A 386 20.57 -43.48 24.53
CA ARG A 386 19.79 -44.51 23.81
C ARG A 386 19.14 -43.96 22.55
N LYS A 387 18.56 -42.74 22.61
CA LYS A 387 17.93 -42.08 21.46
C LYS A 387 18.93 -41.65 20.39
N ILE A 388 20.13 -41.21 20.77
CA ILE A 388 21.24 -40.96 19.84
C ILE A 388 21.53 -42.21 19.00
N LYS A 389 21.66 -43.37 19.66
CA LYS A 389 21.88 -44.66 18.97
C LYS A 389 20.68 -45.07 18.11
N GLN A 390 19.47 -44.89 18.61
CA GLN A 390 18.23 -45.24 17.91
C GLN A 390 18.05 -44.44 16.61
N TYR A 391 18.40 -43.16 16.62
CA TYR A 391 18.22 -42.24 15.49
C TYR A 391 19.48 -42.04 14.64
N GLY A 392 20.59 -42.71 14.99
CA GLY A 392 21.86 -42.61 14.23
C GLY A 392 22.44 -41.20 14.23
N ILE A 393 22.30 -40.46 15.34
CA ILE A 393 22.82 -39.11 15.48
C ILE A 393 24.32 -39.16 15.69
N ASP A 394 25.10 -38.46 14.88
CA ASP A 394 26.55 -38.36 15.04
C ASP A 394 26.87 -37.33 16.13
N TYR A 395 27.38 -37.82 17.29
CA TYR A 395 27.78 -36.97 18.40
C TYR A 395 29.15 -37.36 18.91
N PRO A 396 30.19 -36.55 18.66
CA PRO A 396 31.61 -36.91 18.89
C PRO A 396 31.97 -37.14 20.37
N HIS A 397 31.09 -36.80 21.32
CA HIS A 397 31.34 -37.01 22.75
C HIS A 397 30.50 -38.18 23.36
N ALA A 398 29.98 -39.06 22.57
CA ALA A 398 29.16 -40.23 23.01
C ALA A 398 30.02 -41.44 23.46
N ARG A 399 31.29 -41.26 23.80
CA ARG A 399 32.13 -42.28 24.39
C ARG A 399 32.21 -42.17 25.92
#